data_060b6c9ee13aa58e827829ba31e0f53b
#
_entry.id   060b6c9ee13aa58e827829ba31e0f53b
#
_cell.length_a   1.000
_cell.length_b   1.000
_cell.length_c   1.000
_cell.angle_alpha   90.00
_cell.angle_beta   90.00
_cell.angle_gamma   90.00
#
_symmetry.space_group_name_H-M   'P 1'
#
loop_
_entity.id
_entity.type
_entity.pdbx_description
1 polymer ?
#
loop_
_entity_poly.entity_id
_entity_poly.type
_entity_poly.pdbx_seq_one_letter_code
_entity_poly.pdbx_strand_id
1 'polypeptide(L)'
;MRMPGAIFFLLMVLLVLGAPAWAAEPVVGIWGLVSQEVGGQKIDADPLTLRVIQNGSSYEFAYSLPVNGIQFVSMRFTSRLDGSEGEVKNAKGNKIGTVKVSKAGASEYTVLLQGENRPTATGKLKVSGDGKTLTSESDAKTQQQENRHTVQVFARQ
;
A
#
# COMPACT_ATOMS: atom_id res chain seq x y z
N MET A 1 69.54 2.50 35.68
CA MET A 1 68.36 1.66 35.73
C MET A 1 67.25 2.39 35.01
N ARG A 2 66.94 2.03 33.75
CA ARG A 2 65.98 2.73 32.90
C ARG A 2 64.77 1.79 32.70
N MET A 3 63.57 2.24 33.09
CA MET A 3 62.33 1.58 32.79
C MET A 3 61.79 2.04 31.42
N PRO A 4 61.39 1.15 30.55
CA PRO A 4 60.76 1.57 29.28
C PRO A 4 59.27 1.79 29.51
N GLY A 5 58.77 2.90 28.92
CA GLY A 5 57.39 3.30 29.02
C GLY A 5 56.44 2.37 28.24
N ALA A 6 55.38 2.00 28.89
CA ALA A 6 54.26 1.29 28.29
C ALA A 6 53.41 2.27 27.44
N ILE A 7 53.42 2.07 26.16
CA ILE A 7 52.52 2.77 25.23
C ILE A 7 51.14 2.07 25.29
N PHE A 8 50.20 2.74 25.92
CA PHE A 8 48.79 2.33 25.93
C PHE A 8 48.17 2.75 24.59
N PHE A 9 48.03 1.78 23.69
CA PHE A 9 47.20 1.95 22.47
C PHE A 9 45.76 1.86 22.89
N LEU A 10 45.11 3.03 23.02
CA LEU A 10 43.67 3.12 23.25
C LEU A 10 42.98 2.89 21.88
N LEU A 11 42.55 1.64 21.66
CA LEU A 11 41.76 1.27 20.48
C LEU A 11 40.35 1.84 20.66
N MET A 12 40.11 3.01 20.11
CA MET A 12 38.79 3.65 20.06
C MET A 12 37.96 2.93 18.99
N VAL A 13 37.24 1.89 19.40
CA VAL A 13 36.22 1.25 18.54
C VAL A 13 35.06 2.23 18.39
N LEU A 14 35.01 2.93 17.28
CA LEU A 14 33.84 3.68 16.84
C LEU A 14 32.73 2.66 16.55
N LEU A 15 31.86 2.41 17.50
CA LEU A 15 30.55 1.80 17.30
C LEU A 15 29.71 2.80 16.52
N VAL A 16 29.75 2.71 15.19
CA VAL A 16 28.76 3.34 14.33
C VAL A 16 27.45 2.60 14.59
N LEU A 17 26.69 3.07 15.57
CA LEU A 17 25.29 2.73 15.73
C LEU A 17 24.55 3.28 14.51
N GLY A 18 24.56 2.52 13.41
CA GLY A 18 23.68 2.76 12.29
C GLY A 18 22.25 2.73 12.86
N ALA A 19 21.62 3.90 12.95
CA ALA A 19 20.19 3.97 13.21
C ALA A 19 19.52 3.02 12.21
N PRO A 20 18.60 2.12 12.63
CA PRO A 20 17.90 1.30 11.69
C PRO A 20 17.17 2.26 10.73
N ALA A 21 17.62 2.32 9.51
CA ALA A 21 16.85 2.94 8.45
C ALA A 21 15.55 2.14 8.42
N TRP A 22 14.47 2.74 8.92
CA TRP A 22 13.16 2.14 8.85
C TRP A 22 12.84 2.01 7.37
N ALA A 23 13.02 0.81 6.84
CA ALA A 23 12.71 0.52 5.46
C ALA A 23 11.24 0.91 5.24
N ALA A 24 10.99 1.77 4.26
CA ALA A 24 9.63 2.16 3.92
C ALA A 24 8.81 0.89 3.64
N GLU A 25 7.53 0.88 4.06
CA GLU A 25 6.64 -0.24 3.76
C GLU A 25 6.63 -0.50 2.24
N PRO A 26 6.73 -1.77 1.81
CA PRO A 26 6.82 -2.10 0.39
C PRO A 26 5.71 -1.51 -0.47
N VAL A 27 4.51 -1.33 0.10
CA VAL A 27 3.35 -0.77 -0.61
C VAL A 27 3.49 0.74 -0.89
N VAL A 28 4.37 1.45 -0.18
CA VAL A 28 4.60 2.90 -0.38
C VAL A 28 5.17 3.16 -1.76
N GLY A 29 4.54 4.04 -2.53
CA GLY A 29 4.97 4.41 -3.87
C GLY A 29 3.81 4.81 -4.78
N ILE A 30 4.12 4.96 -6.05
CA ILE A 30 3.17 5.24 -7.12
C ILE A 30 3.09 4.02 -8.02
N TRP A 31 1.88 3.55 -8.28
CA TRP A 31 1.59 2.31 -8.96
C TRP A 31 0.62 2.56 -10.11
N GLY A 32 1.03 2.29 -11.34
CA GLY A 32 0.17 2.39 -12.52
C GLY A 32 -0.44 1.04 -12.89
N LEU A 33 -1.74 0.96 -13.14
CA LEU A 33 -2.42 -0.25 -13.55
C LEU A 33 -1.91 -0.71 -14.92
N VAL A 34 -1.52 -1.98 -15.03
CA VAL A 34 -1.03 -2.58 -16.28
C VAL A 34 -1.93 -3.69 -16.80
N SER A 35 -2.70 -4.35 -15.92
CA SER A 35 -3.68 -5.34 -16.34
C SER A 35 -4.79 -5.51 -15.31
N GLN A 36 -5.97 -5.92 -15.78
CA GLN A 36 -7.12 -6.22 -14.95
C GLN A 36 -7.86 -7.44 -15.47
N GLU A 37 -8.27 -8.30 -14.54
CA GLU A 37 -9.13 -9.45 -14.82
C GLU A 37 -10.37 -9.38 -13.93
N VAL A 38 -11.53 -9.71 -14.48
CA VAL A 38 -12.79 -9.77 -13.76
C VAL A 38 -13.46 -11.09 -14.06
N GLY A 39 -13.73 -11.89 -13.03
CA GLY A 39 -14.28 -13.24 -13.19
C GLY A 39 -13.40 -14.16 -14.04
N GLY A 40 -12.07 -13.97 -14.00
CA GLY A 40 -11.11 -14.74 -14.80
C GLY A 40 -10.98 -14.28 -16.25
N GLN A 41 -11.66 -13.21 -16.66
CA GLN A 41 -11.54 -12.65 -18.00
C GLN A 41 -10.74 -11.36 -17.98
N LYS A 42 -9.73 -11.26 -18.86
CA LYS A 42 -8.99 -10.03 -19.08
C LYS A 42 -9.92 -8.99 -19.68
N ILE A 43 -9.89 -7.79 -19.11
CA ILE A 43 -10.64 -6.64 -19.62
C ILE A 43 -9.68 -5.51 -19.91
N ASP A 44 -10.06 -4.66 -20.89
CA ASP A 44 -9.37 -3.39 -21.09
C ASP A 44 -9.60 -2.53 -19.86
N ALA A 45 -8.51 -2.17 -19.19
CA ALA A 45 -8.57 -1.37 -18.00
C ALA A 45 -8.36 0.11 -18.34
N ASP A 46 -9.22 0.96 -17.81
CA ASP A 46 -8.95 2.40 -17.80
C ASP A 46 -7.66 2.66 -17.01
N PRO A 47 -6.85 3.64 -17.43
CA PRO A 47 -5.65 4.01 -16.71
C PRO A 47 -6.00 4.36 -15.27
N LEU A 48 -5.48 3.58 -14.31
CA LEU A 48 -5.69 3.78 -12.88
C LEU A 48 -4.33 3.92 -12.21
N THR A 49 -4.19 4.91 -11.36
CA THR A 49 -3.00 5.08 -10.53
C THR A 49 -3.37 4.94 -9.06
N LEU A 50 -2.63 4.10 -8.35
CA LEU A 50 -2.66 4.03 -6.89
C LEU A 50 -1.40 4.70 -6.34
N ARG A 51 -1.58 5.72 -5.53
CA ARG A 51 -0.50 6.36 -4.77
C ARG A 51 -0.65 6.01 -3.30
N VAL A 52 0.44 5.52 -2.70
CA VAL A 52 0.52 5.25 -1.26
C VAL A 52 1.64 6.08 -0.65
N ILE A 53 1.28 6.93 0.31
CA ILE A 53 2.22 7.83 1.00
C ILE A 53 2.19 7.51 2.49
N GLN A 54 3.37 7.43 3.10
CA GLN A 54 3.51 7.31 4.54
C GLN A 54 3.51 8.69 5.19
N ASN A 55 2.64 8.89 6.18
CA ASN A 55 2.55 10.09 7.01
C ASN A 55 2.66 9.67 8.49
N GLY A 56 3.88 9.67 9.02
CA GLY A 56 4.16 9.16 10.37
C GLY A 56 3.81 7.67 10.48
N SER A 57 2.87 7.31 11.36
CA SER A 57 2.38 5.94 11.55
C SER A 57 1.18 5.58 10.66
N SER A 58 0.75 6.48 9.80
CA SER A 58 -0.39 6.29 8.90
C SER A 58 0.03 6.28 7.44
N TYR A 59 -0.77 5.66 6.60
CA TYR A 59 -0.56 5.54 5.17
C TYR A 59 -1.80 6.05 4.44
N GLU A 60 -1.62 7.00 3.54
CA GLU A 60 -2.68 7.47 2.66
C GLU A 60 -2.65 6.68 1.36
N PHE A 61 -3.78 6.10 0.99
CA PHE A 61 -4.03 5.43 -0.27
C PHE A 61 -4.94 6.32 -1.12
N ALA A 62 -4.49 6.67 -2.31
CA ALA A 62 -5.26 7.49 -3.23
C ALA A 62 -5.32 6.84 -4.61
N TYR A 63 -6.52 6.54 -5.07
CA TYR A 63 -6.80 6.04 -6.41
C TYR A 63 -7.17 7.20 -7.32
N SER A 64 -6.51 7.30 -8.47
CA SER A 64 -6.68 8.40 -9.41
C SER A 64 -6.93 7.86 -10.82
N LEU A 65 -7.79 8.55 -11.55
CA LEU A 65 -8.10 8.31 -12.96
C LEU A 65 -7.72 9.56 -13.77
N PRO A 66 -7.14 9.42 -14.97
CA PRO A 66 -6.93 10.56 -15.84
C PRO A 66 -8.25 11.00 -16.48
N VAL A 67 -8.56 12.27 -16.36
CA VAL A 67 -9.69 12.91 -17.04
C VAL A 67 -9.15 14.11 -17.79
N ASN A 68 -9.25 14.10 -19.13
CA ASN A 68 -8.68 15.16 -19.99
C ASN A 68 -7.20 15.47 -19.71
N GLY A 69 -6.39 14.43 -19.44
CA GLY A 69 -4.96 14.57 -19.15
C GLY A 69 -4.63 15.02 -17.71
N ILE A 70 -5.62 15.25 -16.87
CA ILE A 70 -5.45 15.63 -15.46
C ILE A 70 -5.79 14.42 -14.57
N GLN A 71 -4.94 14.12 -13.58
CA GLN A 71 -5.20 13.05 -12.61
C GLN A 71 -6.23 13.50 -11.57
N PHE A 72 -7.36 12.82 -11.54
CA PHE A 72 -8.42 13.02 -10.54
C PHE A 72 -8.40 11.91 -9.50
N VAL A 73 -8.28 12.29 -8.23
CA VAL A 73 -8.44 11.35 -7.11
C VAL A 73 -9.91 10.94 -7.02
N SER A 74 -10.21 9.71 -7.42
CA SER A 74 -11.58 9.16 -7.37
C SER A 74 -11.96 8.66 -5.97
N MET A 75 -10.99 8.09 -5.26
CA MET A 75 -11.17 7.52 -3.93
C MET A 75 -9.87 7.66 -3.12
N ARG A 76 -9.98 7.95 -1.83
CA ARG A 76 -8.86 7.96 -0.90
C ARG A 76 -9.27 7.47 0.48
N PHE A 77 -8.32 6.89 1.18
CA PHE A 77 -8.46 6.53 2.59
C PHE A 77 -7.11 6.54 3.30
N THR A 78 -7.15 6.57 4.62
CA THR A 78 -5.96 6.48 5.49
C THR A 78 -6.06 5.23 6.34
N SER A 79 -4.94 4.51 6.50
CA SER A 79 -4.82 3.32 7.33
C SER A 79 -3.51 3.32 8.11
N ARG A 80 -3.48 2.62 9.26
CA ARG A 80 -2.25 2.32 10.02
C ARG A 80 -1.68 0.95 9.72
N LEU A 81 -2.30 0.18 8.83
CA LEU A 81 -1.94 -1.20 8.50
C LEU A 81 -2.06 -2.19 9.68
N ASP A 82 -2.77 -1.81 10.72
CA ASP A 82 -2.99 -2.57 11.97
C ASP A 82 -4.39 -3.14 12.11
N GLY A 83 -5.23 -3.01 11.07
CA GLY A 83 -6.62 -3.43 11.06
C GLY A 83 -7.59 -2.44 11.70
N SER A 84 -7.12 -1.30 12.17
CA SER A 84 -7.99 -0.22 12.63
C SER A 84 -8.83 0.33 11.46
N GLU A 85 -10.04 0.79 11.79
CA GLU A 85 -10.96 1.32 10.80
C GLU A 85 -10.57 2.73 10.36
N GLY A 86 -10.54 2.93 9.04
CA GLY A 86 -10.36 4.23 8.39
C GLY A 86 -11.57 4.61 7.56
N GLU A 87 -11.75 5.90 7.29
CA GLU A 87 -12.80 6.40 6.42
C GLU A 87 -12.36 6.38 4.96
N VAL A 88 -13.26 5.91 4.09
CA VAL A 88 -13.11 6.03 2.64
C VAL A 88 -13.85 7.27 2.16
N LYS A 89 -13.16 8.12 1.41
CA LYS A 89 -13.70 9.39 0.88
C LYS A 89 -13.66 9.40 -0.65
N ASN A 90 -14.68 9.99 -1.24
CA ASN A 90 -14.74 10.24 -2.69
C ASN A 90 -13.92 11.47 -3.09
N ALA A 91 -13.94 11.81 -4.39
CA ALA A 91 -13.28 12.99 -4.96
C ALA A 91 -13.66 14.32 -4.27
N LYS A 92 -14.90 14.43 -3.79
CA LYS A 92 -15.41 15.63 -3.10
C LYS A 92 -15.08 15.66 -1.61
N GLY A 93 -14.40 14.61 -1.09
CA GLY A 93 -14.08 14.50 0.34
C GLY A 93 -15.22 13.94 1.20
N ASN A 94 -16.35 13.55 0.63
CA ASN A 94 -17.45 12.96 1.35
C ASN A 94 -17.12 11.51 1.71
N LYS A 95 -17.47 11.07 2.91
CA LYS A 95 -17.39 9.68 3.32
C LYS A 95 -18.32 8.83 2.46
N ILE A 96 -17.81 7.70 1.98
CA ILE A 96 -18.54 6.72 1.16
C ILE A 96 -18.43 5.30 1.72
N GLY A 97 -17.73 5.14 2.82
CA GLY A 97 -17.56 3.84 3.47
C GLY A 97 -16.43 3.85 4.49
N THR A 98 -16.08 2.66 4.93
CA THR A 98 -14.95 2.40 5.82
C THR A 98 -14.04 1.31 5.26
N VAL A 99 -12.80 1.31 5.72
CA VAL A 99 -11.79 0.34 5.31
C VAL A 99 -10.97 -0.11 6.52
N LYS A 100 -10.59 -1.39 6.53
CA LYS A 100 -9.59 -1.93 7.44
C LYS A 100 -8.48 -2.54 6.61
N VAL A 101 -7.26 -2.13 6.83
CA VAL A 101 -6.07 -2.72 6.20
C VAL A 101 -5.18 -3.27 7.28
N SER A 102 -4.82 -4.54 7.15
CA SER A 102 -3.93 -5.23 8.08
C SER A 102 -2.72 -5.76 7.34
N LYS A 103 -1.55 -5.61 7.92
CA LYS A 103 -0.35 -6.26 7.42
C LYS A 103 -0.44 -7.76 7.69
N ALA A 104 -0.36 -8.58 6.64
CA ALA A 104 -0.45 -10.04 6.72
C ALA A 104 0.91 -10.73 6.56
N GLY A 105 1.92 -10.02 6.07
CA GLY A 105 3.27 -10.51 5.84
C GLY A 105 4.25 -9.37 5.56
N ALA A 106 5.47 -9.68 5.18
CA ALA A 106 6.50 -8.67 4.89
C ALA A 106 6.08 -7.69 3.78
N SER A 107 5.34 -8.18 2.78
CA SER A 107 4.87 -7.42 1.62
C SER A 107 3.42 -7.74 1.24
N GLU A 108 2.64 -8.27 2.18
CA GLU A 108 1.25 -8.67 1.98
C GLU A 108 0.34 -7.95 2.98
N TYR A 109 -0.82 -7.53 2.49
CA TYR A 109 -1.82 -6.77 3.24
C TYR A 109 -3.20 -7.33 2.94
N THR A 110 -4.06 -7.42 3.95
CA THR A 110 -5.49 -7.73 3.79
C THR A 110 -6.30 -6.45 3.85
N VAL A 111 -7.34 -6.36 3.04
CA VAL A 111 -8.22 -5.20 2.94
C VAL A 111 -9.66 -5.65 3.13
N LEU A 112 -10.40 -4.96 4.01
CA LEU A 112 -11.83 -5.08 4.14
C LEU A 112 -12.46 -3.72 3.88
N LEU A 113 -13.23 -3.61 2.81
CA LEU A 113 -13.91 -2.38 2.40
C LEU A 113 -15.41 -2.53 2.61
N GLN A 114 -16.02 -1.59 3.32
CA GLN A 114 -17.47 -1.54 3.56
C GLN A 114 -18.00 -0.20 3.06
N GLY A 115 -18.80 -0.23 2.00
CA GLY A 115 -19.48 0.96 1.50
C GLY A 115 -20.76 1.24 2.27
N GLU A 116 -21.17 2.51 2.42
CA GLU A 116 -22.39 2.90 3.14
C GLU A 116 -23.66 2.32 2.49
N ASN A 117 -23.68 2.19 1.15
CA ASN A 117 -24.77 1.59 0.38
C ASN A 117 -24.24 0.63 -0.70
N ARG A 118 -23.12 -0.02 -0.43
CA ARG A 118 -22.47 -0.95 -1.35
C ARG A 118 -22.12 -2.24 -0.66
N PRO A 119 -22.01 -3.33 -1.39
CA PRO A 119 -21.56 -4.59 -0.83
C PRO A 119 -20.17 -4.47 -0.22
N THR A 120 -19.92 -5.28 0.80
CA THR A 120 -18.60 -5.47 1.38
C THR A 120 -17.66 -6.11 0.35
N ALA A 121 -16.45 -5.59 0.23
CA ALA A 121 -15.38 -6.20 -0.54
C ALA A 121 -14.23 -6.61 0.39
N THR A 122 -13.72 -7.81 0.18
CA THR A 122 -12.50 -8.30 0.82
C THR A 122 -11.40 -8.40 -0.22
N GLY A 123 -10.17 -8.10 0.16
CA GLY A 123 -9.07 -8.14 -0.78
C GLY A 123 -7.72 -8.37 -0.14
N LYS A 124 -6.73 -8.56 -1.01
CA LYS A 124 -5.32 -8.69 -0.65
C LYS A 124 -4.50 -7.80 -1.56
N LEU A 125 -3.49 -7.16 -1.00
CA LEU A 125 -2.45 -6.47 -1.73
C LEU A 125 -1.14 -7.21 -1.50
N LYS A 126 -0.38 -7.46 -2.56
CA LYS A 126 0.92 -8.12 -2.50
C LYS A 126 1.91 -7.38 -3.37
N VAL A 127 3.01 -6.95 -2.77
CA VAL A 127 4.15 -6.38 -3.49
C VAL A 127 5.13 -7.50 -3.80
N SER A 128 5.62 -7.55 -5.05
CA SER A 128 6.63 -8.53 -5.47
C SER A 128 7.95 -8.36 -4.70
N GLY A 129 8.75 -9.43 -4.62
CA GLY A 129 10.02 -9.42 -3.89
C GLY A 129 11.04 -8.39 -4.41
N ASP A 130 10.96 -8.03 -5.70
CA ASP A 130 11.79 -6.97 -6.32
C ASP A 130 11.21 -5.56 -6.14
N GLY A 131 10.03 -5.45 -5.52
CA GLY A 131 9.35 -4.18 -5.27
C GLY A 131 8.77 -3.48 -6.50
N LYS A 132 8.73 -4.12 -7.67
CA LYS A 132 8.32 -3.50 -8.93
C LYS A 132 6.86 -3.70 -9.30
N THR A 133 6.21 -4.71 -8.72
CA THR A 133 4.84 -5.08 -9.04
C THR A 133 3.99 -5.11 -7.77
N LEU A 134 2.77 -4.58 -7.86
CA LEU A 134 1.74 -4.70 -6.85
C LEU A 134 0.56 -5.45 -7.45
N THR A 135 0.17 -6.57 -6.85
CA THR A 135 -1.05 -7.31 -7.20
C THR A 135 -2.13 -7.01 -6.18
N SER A 136 -3.31 -6.64 -6.66
CA SER A 136 -4.52 -6.47 -5.86
C SER A 136 -5.54 -7.51 -6.28
N GLU A 137 -5.91 -8.38 -5.37
CA GLU A 137 -7.01 -9.35 -5.54
C GLU A 137 -8.16 -8.91 -4.66
N SER A 138 -9.38 -8.94 -5.18
CA SER A 138 -10.57 -8.58 -4.41
C SER A 138 -11.77 -9.41 -4.79
N ASP A 139 -12.56 -9.75 -3.78
CA ASP A 139 -13.87 -10.38 -3.90
C ASP A 139 -14.92 -9.42 -3.37
N ALA A 140 -15.89 -9.09 -4.21
CA ALA A 140 -17.01 -8.24 -3.85
C ALA A 140 -18.31 -8.91 -4.24
N LYS A 141 -19.36 -8.69 -3.43
CA LYS A 141 -20.72 -9.05 -3.85
C LYS A 141 -21.27 -7.93 -4.73
N THR A 142 -21.89 -8.28 -5.84
CA THR A 142 -22.66 -7.31 -6.63
C THR A 142 -23.98 -6.98 -5.94
N GLN A 143 -24.72 -5.99 -6.42
CA GLN A 143 -26.07 -5.68 -5.94
C GLN A 143 -27.04 -6.87 -6.12
N GLN A 144 -26.77 -7.74 -7.09
CA GLN A 144 -27.51 -8.99 -7.34
C GLN A 144 -26.99 -10.17 -6.50
N GLN A 145 -26.10 -9.92 -5.53
CA GLN A 145 -25.48 -10.92 -4.64
C GLN A 145 -24.55 -11.92 -5.36
N GLU A 146 -24.15 -11.66 -6.57
CA GLU A 146 -23.15 -12.44 -7.28
C GLU A 146 -21.74 -12.09 -6.76
N ASN A 147 -20.90 -13.09 -6.56
CA ASN A 147 -19.50 -12.89 -6.20
C ASN A 147 -18.74 -12.42 -7.44
N ARG A 148 -18.06 -11.29 -7.33
CA ARG A 148 -17.20 -10.74 -8.37
C ARG A 148 -15.76 -10.77 -7.90
N HIS A 149 -14.96 -11.65 -8.48
CA HIS A 149 -13.53 -11.70 -8.28
C HIS A 149 -12.82 -10.76 -9.26
N THR A 150 -11.91 -9.94 -8.77
CA THR A 150 -11.14 -9.00 -9.57
C THR A 150 -9.66 -9.11 -9.20
N VAL A 151 -8.82 -9.22 -10.21
CA VAL A 151 -7.36 -9.17 -10.07
C VAL A 151 -6.83 -7.98 -10.86
N GLN A 152 -6.05 -7.14 -10.20
CA GLN A 152 -5.40 -5.97 -10.79
C GLN A 152 -3.90 -6.07 -10.56
N VAL A 153 -3.13 -5.83 -11.62
CA VAL A 153 -1.68 -5.81 -11.55
C VAL A 153 -1.20 -4.40 -11.88
N PHE A 154 -0.39 -3.85 -10.99
CA PHE A 154 0.18 -2.52 -11.11
C PHE A 154 1.70 -2.61 -11.23
N ALA A 155 2.30 -1.74 -12.01
CA ALA A 155 3.73 -1.52 -12.05
C ALA A 155 4.11 -0.25 -11.29
N ARG A 156 5.24 -0.28 -10.60
CA ARG A 156 5.80 0.90 -9.93
C ARG A 156 6.20 1.93 -10.98
N GLN A 157 5.82 3.17 -10.75
CA GLN A 157 6.15 4.32 -11.59
C GLN A 157 7.48 4.95 -11.17
#